data_7b63c1c02c3945021731086d0a36738e
#
_entry.id   7b63c1c02c3945021731086d0a36738e
#
_cell.length_a   1.000
_cell.length_b   1.000
_cell.length_c   1.000
_cell.angle_alpha   90.00
_cell.angle_beta   90.00
_cell.angle_gamma   90.00
#
_symmetry.space_group_name_H-M   'P 1'
#
loop_
_entity.id
_entity.type
_entity.pdbx_description
1 polymer ?
#
loop_
_entity_poly.entity_id
_entity_poly.type
_entity_poly.pdbx_seq_one_letter_code
_entity_poly.pdbx_strand_id
1 'polypeptide(L)'
;MSGNPGGFKPRRIKGLREIAAMTARRALGGHVFSAGALGLAESADWGLARLGKLLPLRVRCPCCGYQGPSFLHVNNTKKTSWNAACPMCDSRSRHRGLSLMIPDLLRRREPHTRVLHAAPEAVLRRVIEPIAAVYHTSDLRMDGVTYPGEDLSRSRLPEASYDVFLCNHVLEHIRDDTAAVAGLARTLVPDGIAVVTIPGDFKRRETKHFDDDSFGGHWRDYGRDVLELFSKFFKVVETVDLHELDKAPGGLSHGIFPGETAFLLRGPLPQPA
;
A
#
# COMPACT_ATOMS: atom_id res chain seq x y z
N MET A 1 -8.52 -27.31 -9.65
CA MET A 1 -7.43 -26.77 -8.83
C MET A 1 -6.82 -25.63 -9.62
N SER A 2 -7.22 -24.38 -9.35
CA SER A 2 -6.58 -23.21 -9.98
C SER A 2 -5.22 -23.05 -9.30
N GLY A 3 -4.13 -23.34 -10.03
CA GLY A 3 -2.78 -23.14 -9.57
C GLY A 3 -2.59 -21.68 -9.12
N ASN A 4 -1.77 -21.49 -8.10
CA ASN A 4 -1.38 -20.17 -7.58
C ASN A 4 -0.47 -19.48 -8.64
N PRO A 5 -1.00 -18.64 -9.57
CA PRO A 5 -0.26 -18.22 -10.76
C PRO A 5 0.86 -17.22 -10.47
N GLY A 6 1.11 -16.88 -9.23
CA GLY A 6 2.11 -15.86 -8.86
C GLY A 6 3.07 -16.27 -7.75
N GLY A 7 3.11 -17.53 -7.32
CA GLY A 7 3.98 -17.98 -6.23
C GLY A 7 3.73 -17.23 -4.90
N PHE A 8 2.55 -16.66 -4.71
CA PHE A 8 2.15 -16.04 -3.43
C PHE A 8 2.04 -17.09 -2.33
N LYS A 9 2.51 -16.75 -1.13
CA LYS A 9 2.22 -17.55 0.05
C LYS A 9 0.83 -17.18 0.56
N PRO A 10 -0.14 -18.12 0.59
CA PRO A 10 -1.45 -17.88 1.17
C PRO A 10 -1.33 -17.40 2.61
N ARG A 11 -2.20 -16.48 3.00
CA ARG A 11 -2.27 -16.04 4.40
C ARG A 11 -2.69 -17.22 5.29
N ARG A 12 -1.91 -17.43 6.36
CA ARG A 12 -2.24 -18.48 7.33
C ARG A 12 -3.54 -18.13 8.08
N ILE A 13 -4.49 -19.04 8.05
CA ILE A 13 -5.75 -18.95 8.80
C ILE A 13 -5.63 -19.81 10.04
N LYS A 14 -5.91 -19.24 11.21
CA LYS A 14 -5.81 -19.93 12.50
C LYS A 14 -6.93 -20.97 12.65
N GLY A 15 -6.63 -22.07 13.32
CA GLY A 15 -7.62 -23.06 13.71
C GLY A 15 -8.44 -22.61 14.93
N LEU A 16 -9.65 -23.20 15.14
CA LEU A 16 -10.55 -22.81 16.23
C LEU A 16 -9.90 -22.89 17.62
N ARG A 17 -9.06 -23.90 17.89
CA ARG A 17 -8.33 -24.00 19.17
C ARG A 17 -7.33 -22.87 19.38
N GLU A 18 -6.64 -22.48 18.34
CA GLU A 18 -5.68 -21.36 18.36
C GLU A 18 -6.40 -20.03 18.56
N ILE A 19 -7.56 -19.85 17.90
CA ILE A 19 -8.42 -18.69 18.07
C ILE A 19 -8.90 -18.56 19.50
N ALA A 20 -9.42 -19.66 20.09
CA ALA A 20 -9.89 -19.68 21.47
C ALA A 20 -8.77 -19.33 22.47
N ALA A 21 -7.58 -19.95 22.33
CA ALA A 21 -6.44 -19.69 23.20
C ALA A 21 -5.94 -18.23 23.10
N MET A 22 -5.90 -17.67 21.90
CA MET A 22 -5.49 -16.28 21.68
C MET A 22 -6.49 -15.29 22.28
N THR A 23 -7.78 -15.54 22.07
CA THR A 23 -8.88 -14.71 22.61
C THR A 23 -8.87 -14.71 24.14
N ALA A 24 -8.70 -15.89 24.75
CA ALA A 24 -8.61 -16.04 26.21
C ALA A 24 -7.39 -15.29 26.77
N ARG A 25 -6.19 -15.45 26.20
CA ARG A 25 -4.98 -14.70 26.65
C ARG A 25 -5.19 -13.19 26.60
N ARG A 26 -5.81 -12.67 25.54
CA ARG A 26 -6.05 -11.23 25.39
C ARG A 26 -7.09 -10.72 26.39
N ALA A 27 -8.13 -11.53 26.71
CA ALA A 27 -9.13 -11.20 27.72
C ALA A 27 -8.50 -11.16 29.12
N LEU A 28 -7.66 -12.14 29.46
CA LEU A 28 -6.93 -12.19 30.73
C LEU A 28 -5.95 -11.02 30.90
N GLY A 29 -5.43 -10.46 29.79
CA GLY A 29 -4.63 -9.23 29.81
C GLY A 29 -5.42 -7.93 29.96
N GLY A 30 -6.71 -7.96 30.31
CA GLY A 30 -7.54 -6.77 30.51
C GLY A 30 -8.17 -6.19 29.25
N HIS A 31 -8.05 -6.85 28.10
CA HIS A 31 -8.53 -6.35 26.80
C HIS A 31 -9.81 -7.06 26.33
N VAL A 32 -10.83 -7.18 27.18
CA VAL A 32 -12.03 -8.02 26.96
C VAL A 32 -12.77 -7.66 25.67
N PHE A 33 -13.06 -6.39 25.40
CA PHE A 33 -13.77 -5.97 24.18
C PHE A 33 -12.97 -6.27 22.90
N SER A 34 -11.68 -5.98 22.90
CA SER A 34 -10.82 -6.26 21.74
C SER A 34 -10.56 -7.77 21.56
N ALA A 35 -10.63 -8.56 22.63
CA ALA A 35 -10.56 -10.01 22.56
C ALA A 35 -11.80 -10.59 21.87
N GLY A 36 -13.01 -10.11 22.20
CA GLY A 36 -14.25 -10.53 21.55
C GLY A 36 -14.26 -10.24 20.05
N ALA A 37 -13.92 -9.00 19.66
CA ALA A 37 -13.84 -8.59 18.27
C ALA A 37 -12.80 -9.42 17.47
N LEU A 38 -11.64 -9.70 18.07
CA LEU A 38 -10.60 -10.53 17.48
C LEU A 38 -11.07 -11.97 17.29
N GLY A 39 -11.70 -12.56 18.30
CA GLY A 39 -12.23 -13.92 18.23
C GLY A 39 -13.29 -14.08 17.15
N LEU A 40 -14.21 -13.13 17.02
CA LEU A 40 -15.21 -13.11 15.96
C LEU A 40 -14.57 -13.02 14.57
N ALA A 41 -13.62 -12.11 14.39
CA ALA A 41 -12.95 -11.90 13.11
C ALA A 41 -12.16 -13.14 12.65
N GLU A 42 -11.39 -13.76 13.55
CA GLU A 42 -10.65 -14.98 13.23
C GLU A 42 -11.60 -16.17 12.97
N SER A 43 -12.72 -16.25 13.69
CA SER A 43 -13.74 -17.29 13.45
C SER A 43 -14.44 -17.11 12.11
N ALA A 44 -14.71 -15.87 11.70
CA ALA A 44 -15.24 -15.56 10.38
C ALA A 44 -14.27 -15.96 9.26
N ASP A 45 -12.98 -15.66 9.39
CA ASP A 45 -11.95 -16.08 8.42
C ASP A 45 -11.84 -17.60 8.34
N TRP A 46 -11.92 -18.29 9.49
CA TRP A 46 -11.95 -19.75 9.51
C TRP A 46 -13.18 -20.32 8.79
N GLY A 47 -14.36 -19.73 9.01
CA GLY A 47 -15.61 -20.10 8.33
C GLY A 47 -15.50 -19.86 6.81
N LEU A 48 -14.99 -18.70 6.39
CA LEU A 48 -14.75 -18.39 4.98
C LEU A 48 -13.80 -19.40 4.31
N ALA A 49 -12.76 -19.84 5.02
CA ALA A 49 -11.83 -20.84 4.49
C ALA A 49 -12.47 -22.19 4.24
N ARG A 50 -13.45 -22.58 5.07
CA ARG A 50 -14.10 -23.89 5.03
C ARG A 50 -15.34 -23.92 4.15
N LEU A 51 -16.16 -22.89 4.26
CA LEU A 51 -17.49 -22.81 3.65
C LEU A 51 -17.56 -21.83 2.49
N GLY A 52 -16.52 -21.04 2.25
CA GLY A 52 -16.53 -19.96 1.25
C GLY A 52 -16.85 -20.43 -0.17
N LYS A 53 -16.56 -21.69 -0.50
CA LYS A 53 -16.93 -22.28 -1.81
C LYS A 53 -18.44 -22.43 -2.02
N LEU A 54 -19.22 -22.42 -0.95
CA LEU A 54 -20.69 -22.54 -0.96
C LEU A 54 -21.37 -21.16 -1.00
N LEU A 55 -20.60 -20.09 -0.86
CA LEU A 55 -21.11 -18.72 -0.82
C LEU A 55 -20.95 -18.05 -2.20
N PRO A 56 -21.83 -17.11 -2.54
CA PRO A 56 -21.71 -16.36 -3.80
C PRO A 56 -20.42 -15.56 -3.86
N LEU A 57 -19.84 -15.46 -5.06
CA LEU A 57 -18.67 -14.63 -5.29
C LEU A 57 -19.09 -13.15 -5.17
N ARG A 58 -18.32 -12.37 -4.44
CA ARG A 58 -18.54 -10.93 -4.22
C ARG A 58 -17.29 -10.08 -4.47
N VAL A 59 -16.11 -10.69 -4.35
CA VAL A 59 -14.85 -9.98 -4.49
C VAL A 59 -13.93 -10.62 -5.51
N ARG A 60 -13.11 -9.79 -6.16
CA ARG A 60 -12.02 -10.21 -7.05
C ARG A 60 -10.75 -9.42 -6.74
N CYS A 61 -9.67 -10.12 -6.45
CA CYS A 61 -8.36 -9.50 -6.24
C CYS A 61 -7.67 -9.22 -7.59
N PRO A 62 -7.38 -7.98 -7.95
CA PRO A 62 -6.69 -7.66 -9.20
C PRO A 62 -5.21 -8.05 -9.17
N CYS A 63 -4.60 -8.20 -7.96
CA CYS A 63 -3.18 -8.55 -7.84
C CYS A 63 -2.88 -10.03 -8.13
N CYS A 64 -3.82 -10.95 -7.85
CA CYS A 64 -3.57 -12.41 -7.99
C CYS A 64 -4.72 -13.19 -8.62
N GLY A 65 -5.81 -12.54 -9.00
CA GLY A 65 -6.97 -13.18 -9.61
C GLY A 65 -7.89 -13.92 -8.64
N TYR A 66 -7.62 -13.92 -7.32
CA TYR A 66 -8.52 -14.55 -6.34
C TYR A 66 -9.95 -14.03 -6.49
N GLN A 67 -10.93 -14.96 -6.42
CA GLN A 67 -12.35 -14.65 -6.34
C GLN A 67 -12.96 -15.39 -5.16
N GLY A 68 -13.86 -14.73 -4.44
CA GLY A 68 -14.48 -15.31 -3.26
C GLY A 68 -15.62 -14.47 -2.70
N PRO A 69 -16.24 -14.94 -1.61
CA PRO A 69 -17.32 -14.21 -0.97
C PRO A 69 -16.84 -12.95 -0.23
N SER A 70 -15.59 -12.93 0.23
CA SER A 70 -14.98 -11.81 0.95
C SER A 70 -13.45 -11.91 0.94
N PHE A 71 -12.78 -10.84 1.31
CA PHE A 71 -11.41 -10.86 1.80
C PHE A 71 -11.39 -11.13 3.31
N LEU A 72 -10.22 -11.47 3.84
CA LEU A 72 -10.02 -11.73 5.28
C LEU A 72 -9.97 -10.42 6.06
N HIS A 73 -10.17 -10.51 7.38
CA HIS A 73 -9.97 -9.37 8.26
C HIS A 73 -8.49 -9.06 8.50
N VAL A 74 -8.23 -7.85 8.96
CA VAL A 74 -6.93 -7.40 9.47
C VAL A 74 -7.12 -6.74 10.82
N ASN A 75 -6.40 -7.25 11.81
CA ASN A 75 -6.32 -6.62 13.11
C ASN A 75 -5.05 -5.80 13.23
N ASN A 76 -5.20 -4.56 13.62
CA ASN A 76 -4.13 -3.78 14.20
C ASN A 76 -4.44 -3.51 15.69
N THR A 77 -3.55 -2.83 16.39
CA THR A 77 -3.70 -2.58 17.83
C THR A 77 -4.96 -1.80 18.20
N LYS A 78 -5.55 -1.04 17.26
CA LYS A 78 -6.66 -0.12 17.50
C LYS A 78 -8.01 -0.59 16.95
N LYS A 79 -8.01 -1.31 15.81
CA LYS A 79 -9.26 -1.74 15.16
C LYS A 79 -9.10 -3.02 14.36
N THR A 80 -10.22 -3.70 14.17
CA THR A 80 -10.40 -4.78 13.19
C THR A 80 -10.94 -4.18 11.90
N SER A 81 -10.24 -4.38 10.79
CA SER A 81 -10.70 -4.01 9.46
C SER A 81 -11.19 -5.26 8.73
N TRP A 82 -12.47 -5.31 8.45
CA TRP A 82 -13.11 -6.42 7.73
C TRP A 82 -12.86 -6.31 6.23
N ASN A 83 -12.92 -7.43 5.50
CA ASN A 83 -12.77 -7.47 4.05
C ASN A 83 -11.49 -6.78 3.54
N ALA A 84 -10.39 -6.90 4.28
CA ALA A 84 -9.21 -6.06 4.13
C ALA A 84 -8.04 -6.71 3.40
N ALA A 85 -7.81 -8.02 3.60
CA ALA A 85 -6.63 -8.73 3.09
C ALA A 85 -6.99 -9.90 2.20
N CYS A 86 -6.40 -9.98 1.02
CA CYS A 86 -6.58 -11.12 0.13
C CYS A 86 -6.02 -12.40 0.75
N PRO A 87 -6.79 -13.52 0.81
CA PRO A 87 -6.31 -14.78 1.39
C PRO A 87 -5.14 -15.41 0.61
N MET A 88 -5.01 -15.07 -0.68
CA MET A 88 -3.99 -15.65 -1.56
C MET A 88 -2.69 -14.85 -1.61
N CYS A 89 -2.75 -13.51 -1.64
CA CYS A 89 -1.56 -12.67 -1.83
C CYS A 89 -1.34 -11.63 -0.74
N ASP A 90 -2.21 -11.61 0.30
CA ASP A 90 -2.23 -10.63 1.39
C ASP A 90 -2.31 -9.16 0.93
N SER A 91 -2.74 -8.90 -0.33
CA SER A 91 -2.94 -7.54 -0.80
C SER A 91 -3.95 -6.79 0.06
N ARG A 92 -3.62 -5.57 0.40
CA ARG A 92 -4.50 -4.62 1.10
C ARG A 92 -5.29 -3.80 0.08
N SER A 93 -6.24 -3.03 0.57
CA SER A 93 -7.07 -2.11 -0.20
C SER A 93 -6.22 -1.25 -1.15
N ARG A 94 -5.23 -0.50 -0.63
CA ARG A 94 -4.33 0.33 -1.44
C ARG A 94 -3.57 -0.45 -2.52
N HIS A 95 -3.09 -1.67 -2.20
CA HIS A 95 -2.37 -2.49 -3.19
C HIS A 95 -3.26 -2.85 -4.36
N ARG A 96 -4.54 -3.12 -4.10
CA ARG A 96 -5.51 -3.47 -5.15
C ARG A 96 -5.81 -2.26 -6.04
N GLY A 97 -6.00 -1.07 -5.44
CA GLY A 97 -6.15 0.17 -6.22
C GLY A 97 -4.93 0.49 -7.06
N LEU A 98 -3.73 0.47 -6.45
CA LEU A 98 -2.48 0.71 -7.16
C LEU A 98 -2.20 -0.32 -8.26
N SER A 99 -2.55 -1.59 -8.06
CA SER A 99 -2.39 -2.64 -9.08
C SER A 99 -3.27 -2.47 -10.32
N LEU A 100 -4.34 -1.69 -10.21
CA LEU A 100 -5.18 -1.28 -11.35
C LEU A 100 -4.63 -0.01 -12.00
N MET A 101 -4.26 0.98 -11.19
CA MET A 101 -3.84 2.30 -11.68
C MET A 101 -2.45 2.29 -12.32
N ILE A 102 -1.45 1.68 -11.67
CA ILE A 102 -0.06 1.77 -12.12
C ILE A 102 0.17 1.11 -13.50
N PRO A 103 -0.33 -0.10 -13.79
CA PRO A 103 -0.17 -0.68 -15.13
C PRO A 103 -0.75 0.18 -16.25
N ASP A 104 -1.87 0.86 -15.99
CA ASP A 104 -2.47 1.78 -16.96
C ASP A 104 -1.60 3.03 -17.15
N LEU A 105 -1.05 3.58 -16.06
CA LEU A 105 -0.10 4.68 -16.10
C LEU A 105 1.16 4.33 -16.92
N LEU A 106 1.74 3.13 -16.70
CA LEU A 106 2.96 2.69 -17.40
C LEU A 106 2.71 2.47 -18.89
N ARG A 107 1.58 1.86 -19.27
CA ARG A 107 1.21 1.65 -20.68
C ARG A 107 1.07 2.94 -21.48
N ARG A 108 0.72 4.04 -20.82
CA ARG A 108 0.59 5.38 -21.47
C ARG A 108 1.92 6.09 -21.64
N ARG A 109 2.99 5.59 -21.04
CA ARG A 109 4.32 6.24 -21.03
C ARG A 109 5.33 5.65 -22.00
N GLU A 110 5.00 4.67 -22.80
CA GLU A 110 5.91 4.04 -23.78
C GLU A 110 6.88 2.94 -23.29
N PRO A 111 7.42 2.12 -24.20
CA PRO A 111 8.02 0.82 -23.90
C PRO A 111 9.34 0.86 -23.10
N HIS A 112 9.88 2.02 -22.81
CA HIS A 112 11.17 2.17 -22.12
C HIS A 112 11.06 2.74 -20.71
N THR A 113 9.89 2.62 -20.06
CA THR A 113 9.66 3.21 -18.75
C THR A 113 10.57 2.60 -17.68
N ARG A 114 11.37 3.43 -17.04
CA ARG A 114 12.25 3.09 -15.92
C ARG A 114 11.52 3.40 -14.63
N VAL A 115 11.32 2.39 -13.81
CA VAL A 115 10.59 2.48 -12.54
C VAL A 115 11.55 2.32 -11.37
N LEU A 116 11.47 3.21 -10.40
CA LEU A 116 12.07 3.05 -9.07
C LEU A 116 10.96 2.87 -8.03
N HIS A 117 11.07 1.83 -7.20
CA HIS A 117 10.10 1.52 -6.16
C HIS A 117 10.79 1.54 -4.79
N ALA A 118 10.49 2.55 -3.98
CA ALA A 118 10.97 2.65 -2.60
C ALA A 118 10.14 1.74 -1.68
N ALA A 119 10.80 1.02 -0.77
CA ALA A 119 10.21 0.04 0.14
C ALA A 119 9.26 -0.94 -0.58
N PRO A 120 9.76 -1.73 -1.55
CA PRO A 120 8.94 -2.44 -2.52
C PRO A 120 8.09 -3.53 -1.88
N GLU A 121 6.78 -3.35 -1.93
CA GLU A 121 5.84 -4.38 -1.50
C GLU A 121 5.81 -5.51 -2.54
N ALA A 122 6.01 -6.75 -2.07
CA ALA A 122 6.07 -7.94 -2.93
C ALA A 122 4.84 -8.12 -3.83
N VAL A 123 3.68 -7.65 -3.39
CA VAL A 123 2.43 -7.69 -4.15
C VAL A 123 2.50 -6.76 -5.37
N LEU A 124 2.93 -5.52 -5.19
CA LEU A 124 3.04 -4.54 -6.28
C LEU A 124 4.22 -4.85 -7.19
N ARG A 125 5.34 -5.29 -6.63
CA ARG A 125 6.50 -5.73 -7.41
C ARG A 125 6.10 -6.74 -8.49
N ARG A 126 5.33 -7.76 -8.15
CA ARG A 126 4.87 -8.79 -9.11
C ARG A 126 3.97 -8.29 -10.22
N VAL A 127 3.25 -7.19 -9.97
CA VAL A 127 2.38 -6.57 -10.98
C VAL A 127 3.16 -5.63 -11.89
N ILE A 128 4.17 -4.94 -11.35
CA ILE A 128 4.85 -3.83 -12.01
C ILE A 128 6.14 -4.27 -12.71
N GLU A 129 6.98 -5.08 -12.05
CA GLU A 129 8.26 -5.54 -12.59
C GLU A 129 8.16 -6.18 -13.98
N PRO A 130 7.13 -7.02 -14.30
CA PRO A 130 7.02 -7.63 -15.64
C PRO A 130 6.67 -6.66 -16.78
N ILE A 131 6.22 -5.45 -16.46
CA ILE A 131 5.75 -4.46 -17.44
C ILE A 131 6.63 -3.20 -17.49
N ALA A 132 7.59 -3.06 -16.59
CA ALA A 132 8.58 -2.00 -16.62
C ALA A 132 9.77 -2.44 -17.50
N ALA A 133 10.33 -1.51 -18.29
CA ALA A 133 11.54 -1.80 -19.05
C ALA A 133 12.76 -1.94 -18.12
N VAL A 134 12.81 -1.12 -17.09
CA VAL A 134 13.76 -1.22 -15.98
C VAL A 134 12.98 -1.10 -14.69
N TYR A 135 13.19 -2.02 -13.76
CA TYR A 135 12.60 -1.99 -12.45
C TYR A 135 13.67 -2.07 -11.37
N HIS A 136 13.94 -0.95 -10.74
CA HIS A 136 14.85 -0.84 -9.61
C HIS A 136 14.09 -0.63 -8.31
N THR A 137 14.72 -1.00 -7.20
CA THR A 137 14.13 -0.93 -5.87
C THR A 137 15.11 -0.30 -4.89
N SER A 138 14.60 0.42 -3.89
CA SER A 138 15.40 1.00 -2.81
C SER A 138 14.74 0.77 -1.45
N ASP A 139 15.53 0.57 -0.43
CA ASP A 139 15.03 0.45 0.94
C ASP A 139 16.13 0.76 1.95
N LEU A 140 15.75 1.31 3.10
CA LEU A 140 16.69 1.63 4.20
C LEU A 140 17.20 0.37 4.92
N ARG A 141 16.40 -0.69 4.99
CA ARG A 141 16.64 -1.87 5.83
C ARG A 141 16.54 -3.21 5.11
N MET A 142 15.91 -3.24 3.95
CA MET A 142 15.67 -4.46 3.19
C MET A 142 16.90 -4.82 2.36
N ASP A 143 17.35 -6.06 2.49
CA ASP A 143 18.37 -6.64 1.62
C ASP A 143 17.75 -7.11 0.29
N GLY A 144 18.60 -7.28 -0.73
CA GLY A 144 18.15 -7.80 -2.04
C GLY A 144 17.36 -6.80 -2.88
N VAL A 145 17.44 -5.51 -2.55
CA VAL A 145 16.99 -4.39 -3.39
C VAL A 145 18.15 -3.84 -4.22
N THR A 146 17.85 -3.05 -5.25
CA THR A 146 18.89 -2.44 -6.12
C THR A 146 19.74 -1.44 -5.35
N TYR A 147 19.13 -0.65 -4.47
CA TYR A 147 19.78 0.36 -3.62
C TYR A 147 19.51 0.06 -2.14
N PRO A 148 20.30 -0.83 -1.51
CA PRO A 148 20.17 -1.13 -0.09
C PRO A 148 20.75 0.02 0.77
N GLY A 149 20.15 0.24 1.94
CA GLY A 149 20.57 1.30 2.88
C GLY A 149 20.24 2.71 2.39
N GLU A 150 19.33 2.86 1.43
CA GLU A 150 18.93 4.15 0.91
C GLU A 150 17.98 4.87 1.86
N ASP A 151 18.42 6.02 2.36
CA ASP A 151 17.62 6.96 3.14
C ASP A 151 17.12 8.08 2.23
N LEU A 152 15.82 8.11 1.94
CA LEU A 152 15.23 9.12 1.05
C LEU A 152 15.42 10.56 1.56
N SER A 153 15.59 10.79 2.88
CA SER A 153 15.88 12.12 3.41
C SER A 153 17.30 12.61 3.10
N ARG A 154 18.20 11.69 2.74
CA ARG A 154 19.59 11.93 2.36
C ARG A 154 19.93 11.16 1.08
N SER A 155 19.01 11.18 0.15
CA SER A 155 19.03 10.33 -1.04
C SER A 155 20.32 10.49 -1.86
N ARG A 156 20.90 9.32 -2.21
CA ARG A 156 22.03 9.15 -3.13
C ARG A 156 21.61 8.51 -4.45
N LEU A 157 20.31 8.39 -4.67
CA LEU A 157 19.76 7.85 -5.92
C LEU A 157 20.20 8.70 -7.11
N PRO A 158 20.40 8.09 -8.29
CA PRO A 158 20.85 8.82 -9.48
C PRO A 158 19.79 9.85 -9.90
N GLU A 159 20.25 11.06 -10.20
CA GLU A 159 19.39 12.17 -10.61
C GLU A 159 18.88 11.97 -12.04
N ALA A 160 17.68 12.47 -12.32
CA ALA A 160 17.02 12.47 -13.64
C ALA A 160 17.09 11.11 -14.36
N SER A 161 16.95 10.01 -13.59
CA SER A 161 17.20 8.66 -14.09
C SER A 161 15.97 7.79 -14.23
N TYR A 162 14.83 8.18 -13.65
CA TYR A 162 13.61 7.39 -13.65
C TYR A 162 12.42 8.16 -14.19
N ASP A 163 11.56 7.44 -14.90
CA ASP A 163 10.33 7.96 -15.48
C ASP A 163 9.18 7.89 -14.47
N VAL A 164 9.21 6.89 -13.60
CA VAL A 164 8.21 6.70 -12.53
C VAL A 164 8.90 6.35 -11.22
N PHE A 165 8.51 7.04 -10.15
CA PHE A 165 8.93 6.74 -8.77
C PHE A 165 7.70 6.31 -7.96
N LEU A 166 7.77 5.13 -7.35
CA LEU A 166 6.71 4.61 -6.47
C LEU A 166 7.15 4.73 -5.01
N CYS A 167 6.36 5.45 -4.20
CA CYS A 167 6.61 5.69 -2.78
C CYS A 167 5.32 5.45 -1.99
N ASN A 168 5.15 4.21 -1.50
CA ASN A 168 3.91 3.79 -0.89
C ASN A 168 4.09 3.57 0.61
N HIS A 169 3.41 4.38 1.44
CA HIS A 169 3.50 4.31 2.90
C HIS A 169 4.94 4.33 3.44
N VAL A 170 5.73 5.30 2.97
CA VAL A 170 7.13 5.51 3.36
C VAL A 170 7.32 6.86 4.04
N LEU A 171 6.73 7.93 3.50
CA LEU A 171 6.99 9.31 3.94
C LEU A 171 6.59 9.55 5.40
N GLU A 172 5.57 8.88 5.90
CA GLU A 172 5.15 8.95 7.30
C GLU A 172 6.21 8.46 8.30
N HIS A 173 7.11 7.59 7.84
CA HIS A 173 8.20 7.03 8.63
C HIS A 173 9.49 7.87 8.58
N ILE A 174 9.55 8.88 7.72
CA ILE A 174 10.72 9.75 7.54
C ILE A 174 10.52 11.05 8.32
N ARG A 175 11.44 11.36 9.24
CA ARG A 175 11.31 12.57 10.07
C ARG A 175 11.37 13.85 9.24
N ASP A 176 12.28 13.93 8.29
CA ASP A 176 12.38 15.03 7.30
C ASP A 176 11.77 14.60 5.97
N ASP A 177 10.44 14.65 5.89
CA ASP A 177 9.71 14.32 4.66
C ASP A 177 9.91 15.35 3.56
N THR A 178 10.25 16.59 3.92
CA THR A 178 10.56 17.66 2.95
C THR A 178 11.82 17.29 2.15
N ALA A 179 12.88 16.88 2.84
CA ALA A 179 14.11 16.40 2.18
C ALA A 179 13.85 15.11 1.37
N ALA A 180 13.00 14.21 1.88
CA ALA A 180 12.64 12.98 1.14
C ALA A 180 11.89 13.28 -0.16
N VAL A 181 10.92 14.21 -0.15
CA VAL A 181 10.19 14.63 -1.36
C VAL A 181 11.11 15.35 -2.34
N ALA A 182 12.04 16.17 -1.86
CA ALA A 182 13.08 16.79 -2.69
C ALA A 182 13.97 15.74 -3.37
N GLY A 183 14.44 14.74 -2.62
CA GLY A 183 15.24 13.63 -3.12
C GLY A 183 14.50 12.82 -4.18
N LEU A 184 13.23 12.53 -3.94
CA LEU A 184 12.35 11.87 -4.89
C LEU A 184 12.20 12.68 -6.19
N ALA A 185 11.98 14.00 -6.09
CA ALA A 185 11.86 14.89 -7.25
C ALA A 185 13.14 14.91 -8.10
N ARG A 186 14.33 15.01 -7.48
CA ARG A 186 15.63 14.98 -8.19
C ARG A 186 15.85 13.70 -8.98
N THR A 187 15.33 12.57 -8.50
CA THR A 187 15.50 11.25 -9.12
C THR A 187 14.76 11.12 -10.44
N LEU A 188 13.70 11.89 -10.64
CA LEU A 188 12.83 11.83 -11.81
C LEU A 188 13.36 12.68 -12.98
N VAL A 189 13.13 12.17 -14.20
CA VAL A 189 13.30 12.97 -15.43
C VAL A 189 12.32 14.15 -15.46
N PRO A 190 12.53 15.20 -16.29
CA PRO A 190 11.71 16.42 -16.29
C PRO A 190 10.20 16.20 -16.47
N ASP A 191 9.79 15.16 -17.20
CA ASP A 191 8.39 14.76 -17.39
C ASP A 191 8.00 13.53 -16.53
N GLY A 192 8.84 13.19 -15.55
CA GLY A 192 8.66 12.06 -14.64
C GLY A 192 7.44 12.22 -13.72
N ILE A 193 7.00 11.10 -13.18
CA ILE A 193 5.84 11.02 -12.29
C ILE A 193 6.22 10.26 -11.00
N ALA A 194 5.91 10.85 -9.85
CA ALA A 194 5.85 10.09 -8.62
C ALA A 194 4.41 9.63 -8.34
N VAL A 195 4.27 8.38 -7.95
CA VAL A 195 3.04 7.81 -7.36
C VAL A 195 3.28 7.64 -5.88
N VAL A 196 2.57 8.41 -5.08
CA VAL A 196 2.74 8.44 -3.62
C VAL A 196 1.44 8.04 -2.95
N THR A 197 1.50 7.13 -1.99
CA THR A 197 0.42 6.88 -1.04
C THR A 197 0.92 7.07 0.38
N ILE A 198 0.11 7.70 1.22
CA ILE A 198 0.41 8.01 2.62
C ILE A 198 -0.85 7.84 3.46
N PRO A 199 -0.75 7.42 4.73
CA PRO A 199 -1.89 7.44 5.63
C PRO A 199 -2.24 8.87 6.02
N GLY A 200 -3.52 9.16 6.10
CA GLY A 200 -3.98 10.49 6.51
C GLY A 200 -5.48 10.64 6.49
N ASP A 201 -5.93 11.76 7.02
CA ASP A 201 -7.29 12.25 6.91
C ASP A 201 -7.28 13.57 6.11
N PHE A 202 -7.49 13.48 4.81
CA PHE A 202 -7.43 14.63 3.90
C PHE A 202 -8.68 15.54 3.97
N LYS A 203 -9.67 15.23 4.83
CA LYS A 203 -10.71 16.16 5.25
C LYS A 203 -10.18 17.14 6.28
N ARG A 204 -9.23 16.72 7.10
CA ARG A 204 -8.52 17.56 8.05
C ARG A 204 -7.55 18.48 7.29
N ARG A 205 -7.50 19.76 7.70
CA ARG A 205 -6.64 20.76 7.07
C ARG A 205 -5.17 20.48 7.35
N GLU A 206 -4.82 20.23 8.60
CA GLU A 206 -3.44 20.19 9.08
C GLU A 206 -2.99 18.76 9.37
N THR A 207 -1.74 18.47 9.07
CA THR A 207 -1.04 17.25 9.45
C THR A 207 -0.87 17.19 10.96
N LYS A 208 -1.12 16.02 11.55
CA LYS A 208 -0.78 15.75 12.95
C LYS A 208 0.64 15.21 13.02
N HIS A 209 1.48 15.86 13.83
CA HIS A 209 2.83 15.39 14.13
C HIS A 209 2.83 14.59 15.43
N PHE A 210 3.73 13.64 15.52
CA PHE A 210 3.98 12.83 16.71
C PHE A 210 5.40 13.07 17.19
N ASP A 211 5.58 13.14 18.52
CA ASP A 211 6.88 13.40 19.14
C ASP A 211 7.76 12.16 19.17
N ASP A 212 7.15 10.98 18.99
CA ASP A 212 7.80 9.68 19.03
C ASP A 212 7.23 8.72 17.98
N ASP A 213 7.81 7.52 17.86
CA ASP A 213 7.40 6.45 16.97
C ASP A 213 6.30 5.54 17.54
N SER A 214 5.65 5.93 18.62
CA SER A 214 4.61 5.13 19.31
C SER A 214 3.42 4.76 18.42
N PHE A 215 3.24 5.49 17.33
CA PHE A 215 2.21 5.26 16.32
C PHE A 215 2.66 4.29 15.19
N GLY A 216 3.38 3.24 15.54
CA GLY A 216 3.84 2.25 14.56
C GLY A 216 5.00 2.75 13.70
N GLY A 217 5.83 3.64 14.26
CA GLY A 217 6.96 4.25 13.57
C GLY A 217 6.58 5.43 12.67
N HIS A 218 5.36 5.97 12.82
CA HIS A 218 4.94 7.16 12.08
C HIS A 218 5.31 8.42 12.84
N TRP A 219 5.97 9.36 12.18
CA TRP A 219 6.21 10.71 12.68
C TRP A 219 5.00 11.63 12.49
N ARG A 220 4.03 11.22 11.63
CA ARG A 220 2.85 12.03 11.33
C ARG A 220 1.69 11.22 10.78
N ASP A 221 0.51 11.84 10.86
CA ASP A 221 -0.71 11.43 10.17
C ASP A 221 -1.17 12.62 9.32
N TYR A 222 -1.06 12.49 8.00
CA TYR A 222 -1.17 13.61 7.07
C TYR A 222 -2.56 14.22 7.02
N GLY A 223 -2.60 15.54 6.89
CA GLY A 223 -3.74 16.35 6.52
C GLY A 223 -3.65 16.80 5.07
N ARG A 224 -4.58 17.68 4.68
CA ARG A 224 -4.62 18.23 3.32
C ARG A 224 -3.44 19.15 2.99
N ASP A 225 -2.78 19.71 3.98
CA ASP A 225 -1.58 20.54 3.85
C ASP A 225 -0.39 19.82 3.20
N VAL A 226 -0.42 18.49 3.10
CA VAL A 226 0.56 17.71 2.32
C VAL A 226 0.60 18.14 0.85
N LEU A 227 -0.50 18.64 0.29
CA LEU A 227 -0.54 19.18 -1.07
C LEU A 227 0.39 20.40 -1.23
N GLU A 228 0.51 21.23 -0.20
CA GLU A 228 1.43 22.37 -0.17
C GLU A 228 2.89 21.88 -0.16
N LEU A 229 3.18 20.80 0.59
CA LEU A 229 4.50 20.19 0.57
C LEU A 229 4.85 19.68 -0.83
N PHE A 230 3.98 18.92 -1.47
CA PHE A 230 4.23 18.39 -2.82
C PHE A 230 4.37 19.48 -3.87
N SER A 231 3.59 20.56 -3.78
CA SER A 231 3.62 21.69 -4.72
C SER A 231 4.92 22.49 -4.66
N LYS A 232 5.75 22.36 -3.62
CA LYS A 232 7.09 22.95 -3.58
C LYS A 232 8.07 22.28 -4.54
N PHE A 233 7.80 21.02 -4.92
CA PHE A 233 8.72 20.18 -5.66
C PHE A 233 8.17 19.68 -7.00
N PHE A 234 6.88 19.83 -7.25
CA PHE A 234 6.21 19.36 -8.46
C PHE A 234 5.28 20.41 -9.06
N LYS A 235 5.25 20.49 -10.40
CA LYS A 235 4.39 21.42 -11.14
C LYS A 235 2.91 21.09 -11.00
N VAL A 236 2.58 19.77 -10.95
CA VAL A 236 1.22 19.27 -10.87
C VAL A 236 1.12 18.25 -9.74
N VAL A 237 0.15 18.46 -8.86
CA VAL A 237 -0.22 17.56 -7.77
C VAL A 237 -1.66 17.14 -7.99
N GLU A 238 -1.86 15.91 -8.42
CA GLU A 238 -3.17 15.32 -8.69
C GLU A 238 -3.52 14.32 -7.58
N THR A 239 -4.73 14.41 -7.06
CA THR A 239 -5.26 13.48 -6.07
C THR A 239 -6.19 12.48 -6.76
N VAL A 240 -5.94 11.19 -6.60
CA VAL A 240 -6.74 10.11 -7.17
C VAL A 240 -7.43 9.33 -6.06
N ASP A 241 -8.74 9.27 -6.07
CA ASP A 241 -9.51 8.35 -5.20
C ASP A 241 -9.46 6.94 -5.82
N LEU A 242 -8.69 6.06 -5.19
CA LEU A 242 -8.56 4.68 -5.66
C LEU A 242 -9.86 3.88 -5.53
N HIS A 243 -10.80 4.31 -4.66
CA HIS A 243 -12.09 3.64 -4.51
C HIS A 243 -12.96 3.73 -5.79
N GLU A 244 -12.77 4.73 -6.62
CA GLU A 244 -13.46 4.82 -7.92
C GLU A 244 -13.14 3.64 -8.84
N LEU A 245 -12.00 2.96 -8.61
CA LEU A 245 -11.58 1.75 -9.31
C LEU A 245 -12.19 0.45 -8.74
N ASP A 246 -13.04 0.53 -7.71
CA ASP A 246 -13.60 -0.64 -7.00
C ASP A 246 -14.72 -1.36 -7.77
N LYS A 247 -14.58 -1.50 -9.08
CA LYS A 247 -15.55 -2.17 -9.97
C LYS A 247 -14.87 -3.28 -10.75
N ALA A 248 -15.11 -4.53 -10.35
CA ALA A 248 -14.64 -5.69 -11.09
C ALA A 248 -15.73 -6.20 -12.08
N PRO A 249 -15.32 -6.89 -13.15
CA PRO A 249 -16.26 -7.56 -14.05
C PRO A 249 -17.24 -8.49 -13.31
N GLY A 250 -18.47 -8.56 -13.77
CA GLY A 250 -19.50 -9.40 -13.15
C GLY A 250 -20.11 -8.82 -11.87
N GLY A 251 -19.97 -7.51 -11.64
CA GLY A 251 -20.54 -6.84 -10.46
C GLY A 251 -19.79 -7.16 -9.15
N LEU A 252 -18.58 -7.69 -9.25
CA LEU A 252 -17.74 -7.96 -8.09
C LEU A 252 -17.05 -6.66 -7.64
N SER A 253 -16.61 -6.61 -6.36
CA SER A 253 -15.77 -5.56 -5.81
C SER A 253 -14.30 -5.98 -5.80
N HIS A 254 -13.39 -5.04 -5.99
CA HIS A 254 -11.97 -5.24 -5.72
C HIS A 254 -11.63 -5.08 -4.23
N GLY A 255 -12.58 -4.63 -3.41
CA GLY A 255 -12.44 -4.38 -1.99
C GLY A 255 -11.53 -3.18 -1.70
N ILE A 256 -11.59 -2.17 -2.54
CA ILE A 256 -10.88 -0.91 -2.33
C ILE A 256 -11.74 -0.04 -1.42
N PHE A 257 -11.19 0.33 -0.26
CA PHE A 257 -11.94 1.09 0.73
C PHE A 257 -12.13 2.55 0.31
N PRO A 258 -13.25 3.18 0.70
CA PRO A 258 -13.39 4.63 0.59
C PRO A 258 -12.27 5.36 1.32
N GLY A 259 -11.72 6.41 0.69
CA GLY A 259 -10.64 7.21 1.25
C GLY A 259 -9.23 6.68 0.98
N GLU A 260 -9.09 5.56 0.26
CA GLU A 260 -7.78 5.15 -0.28
C GLU A 260 -7.36 6.12 -1.37
N THR A 261 -6.34 6.91 -1.09
CA THR A 261 -5.90 8.02 -1.93
C THR A 261 -4.49 7.78 -2.46
N ALA A 262 -4.28 8.02 -3.74
CA ALA A 262 -2.96 8.15 -4.33
C ALA A 262 -2.74 9.59 -4.83
N PHE A 263 -1.50 10.06 -4.74
CA PHE A 263 -1.05 11.33 -5.29
C PHE A 263 -0.18 11.06 -6.51
N LEU A 264 -0.53 11.67 -7.64
CA LEU A 264 0.28 11.70 -8.84
C LEU A 264 0.98 13.06 -8.93
N LEU A 265 2.29 13.04 -8.70
CA LEU A 265 3.13 14.24 -8.69
C LEU A 265 3.90 14.29 -10.01
N ARG A 266 3.66 15.32 -10.83
CA ARG A 266 4.20 15.41 -12.19
C ARG A 266 5.09 16.62 -12.39
N GLY A 267 6.10 16.47 -13.26
CA GLY A 267 7.00 17.53 -13.65
C GLY A 267 7.80 18.06 -12.46
N PRO A 268 8.83 17.32 -12.01
CA PRO A 268 9.65 17.78 -10.90
C PRO A 268 10.23 19.18 -11.19
N LEU A 269 10.22 20.03 -10.18
CA LEU A 269 10.80 21.37 -10.24
C LEU A 269 12.32 21.27 -10.02
N PRO A 270 13.13 22.13 -10.68
CA PRO A 270 14.55 22.24 -10.37
C PRO A 270 14.77 22.51 -8.88
N GLN A 271 15.64 21.76 -8.25
CA GLN A 271 16.00 21.97 -6.86
C GLN A 271 17.24 22.83 -6.77
N PRO A 272 17.34 23.75 -5.80
CA PRO A 272 18.59 24.46 -5.56
C PRO A 272 19.69 23.44 -5.23
N ALA A 273 20.87 23.71 -5.80
CA ALA A 273 22.06 22.89 -5.57
C ALA A 273 22.51 22.95 -4.11
#